data_77f9789b35e427f7ead10b9968cc8cd2
#
_entry.id   77f9789b35e427f7ead10b9968cc8cd2
#
_cell.length_a   1.000
_cell.length_b   1.000
_cell.length_c   1.000
_cell.angle_alpha   90.00
_cell.angle_beta   90.00
_cell.angle_gamma   90.00
#
_symmetry.space_group_name_H-M   'P 1'
#
loop_
_entity.id
_entity.type
_entity.pdbx_description
1 polymer ?
#
loop_
_entity_poly.entity_id
_entity_poly.type
_entity_poly.pdbx_seq_one_letter_code
_entity_poly.pdbx_strand_id
1 'polypeptide(L)'
;MENSLEVILERTSWFRQARFGMFIHFGLYAIPGRGEWIRSNEKMTIEDYQPYFEAFNPTEFNAREWAKAAKEAGMKYVVLTAKHHDGFCLFDSAYTDYKITNTAFGRDLVKEYVEALRAEGLRVGLYFSLLDWYHPDYPKYEDRHHPMRGNKQYQNEQIDFDRYLELMHHQVEELVTKYGKLDILWFDFSYGEMFGEKWKASELIELVRKHQPDVVIDNRLETSGEGFGSIATEEIHSYSGDFVSPEQIVPHEGIRNDKGELLPWELCLTMNNHWAYNPSDKQFKSSKVLIRKLVECVSKGGNMILNVGPNAKGSFPQESIDILREIGCWMKSNGESIYEGELVNLPKPEWGYYTKNGKILYAHVFEQPIGPIALTGIDKEQIERLSFVHDGSEVRISNSWTTLAFQNICFAQYGEIGAYTYPLPDEVDSVIKIELKEEI
;
A
#
# COMPACT_ATOMS: atom_id res chain seq x y z
N MET A 1 -19.59 11.14 14.39
CA MET A 1 -20.27 10.85 13.10
C MET A 1 -20.53 9.36 13.04
N GLU A 2 -21.71 8.97 12.59
CA GLU A 2 -22.04 7.55 12.44
C GLU A 2 -21.17 6.98 11.32
N ASN A 3 -20.41 5.92 11.61
CA ASN A 3 -19.55 5.26 10.63
C ASN A 3 -20.31 4.03 10.13
N SER A 4 -20.62 3.99 8.83
CA SER A 4 -21.31 2.87 8.19
C SER A 4 -20.55 2.44 6.95
N LEU A 5 -20.78 1.21 6.48
CA LEU A 5 -20.12 0.73 5.27
C LEU A 5 -20.43 1.62 4.05
N GLU A 6 -21.63 2.17 3.95
CA GLU A 6 -22.01 3.08 2.86
C GLU A 6 -21.15 4.35 2.87
N VAL A 7 -20.97 4.98 4.03
CA VAL A 7 -20.11 6.16 4.20
C VAL A 7 -18.63 5.82 3.89
N ILE A 8 -18.18 4.65 4.32
CA ILE A 8 -16.82 4.15 4.03
C ILE A 8 -16.65 3.95 2.51
N LEU A 9 -17.60 3.33 1.84
CA LEU A 9 -17.54 3.08 0.40
C LEU A 9 -17.58 4.38 -0.41
N GLU A 10 -18.34 5.41 0.03
CA GLU A 10 -18.34 6.72 -0.60
C GLU A 10 -16.95 7.39 -0.45
N ARG A 11 -16.44 7.47 0.78
CA ARG A 11 -15.13 8.09 1.09
C ARG A 11 -13.97 7.40 0.37
N THR A 12 -13.99 6.07 0.28
CA THR A 12 -12.96 5.28 -0.38
C THR A 12 -13.13 5.13 -1.88
N SER A 13 -14.12 5.76 -2.51
CA SER A 13 -14.40 5.60 -3.94
C SER A 13 -13.17 5.86 -4.80
N TRP A 14 -12.53 7.02 -4.64
CA TRP A 14 -11.31 7.37 -5.36
C TRP A 14 -10.15 6.40 -5.07
N PHE A 15 -10.02 5.95 -3.82
CA PHE A 15 -8.96 5.04 -3.37
C PHE A 15 -9.10 3.68 -4.04
N ARG A 16 -10.33 3.13 -4.10
CA ARG A 16 -10.63 1.87 -4.79
C ARG A 16 -10.41 1.95 -6.30
N GLN A 17 -10.53 3.14 -6.90
CA GLN A 17 -10.23 3.37 -8.31
C GLN A 17 -8.73 3.51 -8.58
N ALA A 18 -7.98 4.05 -7.64
CA ALA A 18 -6.55 4.30 -7.77
C ALA A 18 -5.71 3.03 -7.87
N ARG A 19 -6.04 1.98 -7.13
CA ARG A 19 -5.46 0.62 -7.11
C ARG A 19 -3.99 0.51 -6.77
N PHE A 20 -3.13 1.49 -7.06
CA PHE A 20 -1.69 1.38 -6.90
C PHE A 20 -1.07 2.64 -6.28
N GLY A 21 -0.31 2.44 -5.20
CA GLY A 21 0.38 3.50 -4.46
C GLY A 21 1.82 3.15 -4.08
N MET A 22 2.56 4.16 -3.60
CA MET A 22 3.92 4.02 -3.05
C MET A 22 3.90 4.24 -1.54
N PHE A 23 4.59 3.39 -0.80
CA PHE A 23 4.95 3.62 0.59
C PHE A 23 6.42 4.06 0.66
N ILE A 24 6.76 5.02 1.51
CA ILE A 24 8.14 5.45 1.72
C ILE A 24 8.46 5.35 3.20
N HIS A 25 9.38 4.44 3.55
CA HIS A 25 9.91 4.31 4.90
C HIS A 25 11.27 5.00 5.00
N PHE A 26 11.28 6.18 5.61
CA PHE A 26 12.47 6.99 5.76
C PHE A 26 12.58 7.59 7.17
N GLY A 27 13.78 7.62 7.74
CA GLY A 27 14.06 8.12 9.08
C GLY A 27 15.50 7.86 9.50
N LEU A 28 15.81 8.03 10.80
CA LEU A 28 17.15 7.83 11.35
C LEU A 28 17.71 6.43 11.08
N TYR A 29 16.86 5.42 11.03
CA TYR A 29 17.20 4.03 10.75
C TYR A 29 17.82 3.81 9.36
N ALA A 30 17.70 4.76 8.45
CA ALA A 30 18.38 4.70 7.16
C ALA A 30 19.89 4.84 7.27
N ILE A 31 20.41 5.50 8.33
CA ILE A 31 21.85 5.70 8.57
C ILE A 31 22.54 4.38 8.86
N PRO A 32 22.15 3.59 9.89
CA PRO A 32 22.73 2.28 10.12
C PRO A 32 22.43 1.26 9.01
N GLY A 33 21.37 1.47 8.24
CA GLY A 33 21.02 0.61 7.09
C GLY A 33 20.77 -0.85 7.45
N ARG A 34 20.05 -1.11 8.54
CA ARG A 34 19.74 -2.46 9.03
C ARG A 34 18.24 -2.66 9.31
N GLY A 35 17.39 -1.86 8.64
CA GLY A 35 15.94 -1.87 8.79
C GLY A 35 15.43 -0.92 9.88
N GLU A 36 14.14 -0.64 9.83
CA GLU A 36 13.45 0.33 10.71
C GLU A 36 13.32 -0.15 12.16
N TRP A 37 13.38 -1.46 12.38
CA TRP A 37 13.32 -2.08 13.71
C TRP A 37 14.67 -2.17 14.43
N ILE A 38 15.75 -1.64 13.86
CA ILE A 38 17.11 -1.79 14.41
C ILE A 38 17.19 -1.42 15.88
N ARG A 39 16.56 -0.30 16.28
CA ARG A 39 16.59 0.16 17.66
C ARG A 39 16.00 -0.87 18.64
N SER A 40 14.86 -1.49 18.27
CA SER A 40 14.24 -2.54 19.06
C SER A 40 15.00 -3.87 18.99
N ASN A 41 15.45 -4.27 17.79
CA ASN A 41 16.13 -5.55 17.58
C ASN A 41 17.49 -5.60 18.33
N GLU A 42 18.23 -4.51 18.30
CA GLU A 42 19.54 -4.40 18.96
C GLU A 42 19.43 -3.85 20.38
N LYS A 43 18.20 -3.59 20.88
CA LYS A 43 17.95 -3.07 22.24
C LYS A 43 18.74 -1.79 22.54
N MET A 44 18.80 -0.89 21.57
CA MET A 44 19.55 0.35 21.70
C MET A 44 18.84 1.34 22.62
N THR A 45 19.61 1.90 23.56
CA THR A 45 19.14 3.00 24.40
C THR A 45 18.94 4.28 23.59
N ILE A 46 18.43 5.35 24.20
CA ILE A 46 18.35 6.67 23.56
C ILE A 46 19.76 7.16 23.23
N GLU A 47 20.70 6.98 24.16
CA GLU A 47 22.10 7.39 24.03
C GLU A 47 22.82 6.63 22.89
N ASP A 48 22.56 5.33 22.72
CA ASP A 48 23.11 4.52 21.62
C ASP A 48 22.56 4.97 20.25
N TYR A 49 21.32 5.47 20.21
CA TYR A 49 20.66 5.89 18.99
C TYR A 49 20.87 7.37 18.65
N GLN A 50 21.23 8.19 19.64
CA GLN A 50 21.49 9.63 19.53
C GLN A 50 22.48 10.01 18.41
N PRO A 51 23.59 9.27 18.16
CA PRO A 51 24.51 9.59 17.08
C PRO A 51 23.86 9.60 15.68
N TYR A 52 22.78 8.83 15.47
CA TYR A 52 22.05 8.85 14.20
C TYR A 52 21.23 10.12 14.02
N PHE A 53 20.67 10.65 15.11
CA PHE A 53 20.01 11.96 15.10
C PHE A 53 21.02 13.07 14.77
N GLU A 54 22.18 13.09 15.39
CA GLU A 54 23.22 14.09 15.18
C GLU A 54 23.82 14.04 13.76
N ALA A 55 23.89 12.84 13.19
CA ALA A 55 24.40 12.62 11.83
C ALA A 55 23.35 12.77 10.72
N PHE A 56 22.04 12.94 11.07
CA PHE A 56 20.98 12.95 10.08
C PHE A 56 21.03 14.20 9.19
N ASN A 57 21.46 13.98 7.96
CA ASN A 57 21.54 15.04 6.95
C ASN A 57 21.38 14.44 5.55
N PRO A 58 20.15 14.24 5.06
CA PRO A 58 19.88 13.65 3.74
C PRO A 58 20.19 14.64 2.61
N THR A 59 21.47 14.76 2.28
CA THR A 59 22.01 15.76 1.32
C THR A 59 21.54 15.56 -0.13
N GLU A 60 21.06 14.35 -0.49
CA GLU A 60 20.56 14.01 -1.83
C GLU A 60 19.02 13.93 -1.86
N PHE A 61 18.35 14.29 -0.76
CA PHE A 61 16.88 14.31 -0.74
C PHE A 61 16.33 15.31 -1.74
N ASN A 62 15.45 14.80 -2.60
CA ASN A 62 14.72 15.61 -3.57
C ASN A 62 13.28 15.09 -3.67
N ALA A 63 12.35 15.81 -3.07
CA ALA A 63 10.94 15.43 -3.03
C ALA A 63 10.31 15.31 -4.44
N ARG A 64 10.78 16.11 -5.40
CA ARG A 64 10.29 16.05 -6.80
C ARG A 64 10.72 14.77 -7.48
N GLU A 65 11.94 14.29 -7.23
CA GLU A 65 12.41 13.01 -7.78
C GLU A 65 11.61 11.83 -7.19
N TRP A 66 11.26 11.89 -5.89
CA TRP A 66 10.39 10.89 -5.28
C TRP A 66 8.99 10.88 -5.92
N ALA A 67 8.38 12.06 -6.05
CA ALA A 67 7.06 12.21 -6.66
C ALA A 67 7.06 11.76 -8.13
N LYS A 68 8.10 12.12 -8.90
CA LYS A 68 8.27 11.73 -10.29
C LYS A 68 8.42 10.21 -10.44
N ALA A 69 9.23 9.57 -9.60
CA ALA A 69 9.41 8.12 -9.62
C ALA A 69 8.09 7.38 -9.37
N ALA A 70 7.29 7.83 -8.39
CA ALA A 70 5.97 7.27 -8.13
C ALA A 70 5.02 7.45 -9.32
N LYS A 71 4.96 8.65 -9.89
CA LYS A 71 4.11 8.96 -11.04
C LYS A 71 4.49 8.14 -12.28
N GLU A 72 5.79 8.06 -12.59
CA GLU A 72 6.31 7.31 -13.74
C GLU A 72 6.10 5.80 -13.58
N ALA A 73 6.08 5.28 -12.35
CA ALA A 73 5.69 3.90 -12.06
C ALA A 73 4.18 3.64 -12.21
N GLY A 74 3.36 4.66 -12.45
CA GLY A 74 1.91 4.56 -12.60
C GLY A 74 1.14 4.63 -11.28
N MET A 75 1.78 5.01 -10.18
CA MET A 75 1.14 5.14 -8.87
C MET A 75 0.26 6.40 -8.81
N LYS A 76 -0.81 6.36 -8.01
CA LYS A 76 -1.79 7.44 -7.88
C LYS A 76 -1.71 8.18 -6.55
N TYR A 77 -1.10 7.58 -5.56
CA TYR A 77 -0.90 8.14 -4.22
C TYR A 77 0.43 7.68 -3.62
N VAL A 78 0.91 8.43 -2.66
CA VAL A 78 2.14 8.09 -1.92
C VAL A 78 1.87 8.31 -0.44
N VAL A 79 2.36 7.41 0.41
CA VAL A 79 2.31 7.51 1.87
C VAL A 79 3.74 7.56 2.40
N LEU A 80 4.06 8.59 3.21
CA LEU A 80 5.37 8.76 3.83
C LEU A 80 5.29 8.54 5.33
N THR A 81 6.25 7.85 5.92
CA THR A 81 6.40 7.77 7.38
C THR A 81 6.75 9.13 7.97
N ALA A 82 5.74 9.91 8.39
CA ALA A 82 5.96 11.21 9.03
C ALA A 82 6.61 11.05 10.41
N LYS A 83 6.23 10.01 11.17
CA LYS A 83 6.88 9.54 12.39
C LYS A 83 6.81 8.02 12.44
N HIS A 84 7.95 7.35 12.63
CA HIS A 84 8.03 5.90 12.84
C HIS A 84 8.17 5.55 14.33
N HIS A 85 8.31 4.27 14.68
CA HIS A 85 8.35 3.77 16.06
C HIS A 85 9.47 4.37 16.93
N ASP A 86 10.55 4.83 16.33
CA ASP A 86 11.68 5.46 17.03
C ASP A 86 11.37 6.85 17.59
N GLY A 87 10.19 7.42 17.26
CA GLY A 87 9.69 8.70 17.73
C GLY A 87 10.21 9.91 16.96
N PHE A 88 11.10 9.72 15.97
CA PHE A 88 11.65 10.82 15.20
C PHE A 88 10.65 11.37 14.18
N CYS A 89 10.41 12.70 14.25
CA CYS A 89 9.48 13.39 13.36
C CYS A 89 10.19 13.93 12.12
N LEU A 90 9.74 13.54 10.92
CA LEU A 90 10.18 14.12 9.64
C LEU A 90 9.52 15.47 9.32
N PHE A 91 8.73 16.01 10.25
CA PHE A 91 8.03 17.29 10.17
C PHE A 91 8.41 18.21 11.33
N ASP A 92 8.13 19.50 11.18
CA ASP A 92 8.41 20.49 12.20
C ASP A 92 7.35 20.50 13.31
N SER A 93 7.41 19.50 14.20
CA SER A 93 6.52 19.43 15.36
C SER A 93 6.90 20.50 16.39
N ALA A 94 5.89 21.17 16.96
CA ALA A 94 6.06 22.09 18.09
C ALA A 94 6.16 21.36 19.45
N TYR A 95 5.86 20.07 19.47
CA TYR A 95 5.71 19.30 20.71
C TYR A 95 6.89 18.38 21.05
N THR A 96 7.91 18.36 20.20
CA THR A 96 9.15 17.62 20.45
C THR A 96 10.35 18.29 19.83
N ASP A 97 11.52 18.16 20.46
CA ASP A 97 12.81 18.53 19.89
C ASP A 97 13.43 17.41 19.03
N TYR A 98 12.85 16.19 19.09
CA TYR A 98 13.29 15.03 18.33
C TYR A 98 12.67 15.03 16.92
N LYS A 99 13.09 16.02 16.13
CA LYS A 99 12.52 16.32 14.83
C LYS A 99 13.59 16.75 13.81
N ILE A 100 13.26 16.59 12.55
CA ILE A 100 14.18 16.80 11.43
C ILE A 100 14.71 18.23 11.34
N THR A 101 13.91 19.24 11.72
CA THR A 101 14.32 20.64 11.69
C THR A 101 15.41 20.98 12.72
N ASN A 102 15.62 20.13 13.71
CA ASN A 102 16.69 20.21 14.71
C ASN A 102 17.94 19.40 14.34
N THR A 103 17.97 18.75 13.18
CA THR A 103 19.13 18.06 12.64
C THR A 103 19.94 18.98 11.72
N ALA A 104 21.09 18.50 11.21
CA ALA A 104 21.87 19.24 10.23
C ALA A 104 21.11 19.52 8.90
N PHE A 105 20.07 18.76 8.60
CA PHE A 105 19.20 18.99 7.45
C PHE A 105 18.38 20.29 7.59
N GLY A 106 17.84 20.58 8.78
CA GLY A 106 17.25 21.87 9.15
C GLY A 106 15.99 22.27 8.38
N ARG A 107 15.35 21.36 7.63
CA ARG A 107 14.16 21.63 6.82
C ARG A 107 13.02 20.68 7.17
N ASP A 108 11.78 21.10 6.91
CA ASP A 108 10.59 20.26 7.06
C ASP A 108 10.41 19.38 5.81
N LEU A 109 10.79 18.10 5.92
CA LEU A 109 10.74 17.15 4.81
C LEU A 109 9.30 16.85 4.39
N VAL A 110 8.38 16.72 5.35
CA VAL A 110 6.95 16.45 5.07
C VAL A 110 6.35 17.58 4.25
N LYS A 111 6.70 18.84 4.53
CA LYS A 111 6.24 19.98 3.75
C LYS A 111 6.69 19.89 2.29
N GLU A 112 7.98 19.65 2.06
CA GLU A 112 8.53 19.54 0.69
C GLU A 112 7.94 18.34 -0.06
N TYR A 113 7.74 17.23 0.60
CA TYR A 113 7.11 16.03 0.07
C TYR A 113 5.67 16.31 -0.38
N VAL A 114 4.85 16.93 0.47
CA VAL A 114 3.45 17.25 0.15
C VAL A 114 3.35 18.19 -1.04
N GLU A 115 4.20 19.23 -1.08
CA GLU A 115 4.25 20.20 -2.19
C GLU A 115 4.63 19.51 -3.51
N ALA A 116 5.61 18.60 -3.49
CA ALA A 116 6.07 17.89 -4.67
C ALA A 116 5.00 16.92 -5.22
N LEU A 117 4.31 16.16 -4.36
CA LEU A 117 3.24 15.26 -4.79
C LEU A 117 2.09 16.01 -5.44
N ARG A 118 1.68 17.14 -4.86
CA ARG A 118 0.60 17.97 -5.43
C ARG A 118 0.99 18.55 -6.78
N ALA A 119 2.24 18.97 -6.94
CA ALA A 119 2.75 19.47 -8.22
C ALA A 119 2.70 18.40 -9.32
N GLU A 120 2.87 17.12 -8.96
CA GLU A 120 2.77 16.00 -9.89
C GLU A 120 1.33 15.45 -10.04
N GLY A 121 0.35 15.98 -9.31
CA GLY A 121 -1.04 15.53 -9.34
C GLY A 121 -1.25 14.19 -8.61
N LEU A 122 -0.35 13.82 -7.71
CA LEU A 122 -0.47 12.65 -6.86
C LEU A 122 -1.23 12.98 -5.57
N ARG A 123 -1.94 11.99 -5.04
CA ARG A 123 -2.60 12.11 -3.75
C ARG A 123 -1.61 11.90 -2.61
N VAL A 124 -1.87 12.63 -1.52
CA VAL A 124 -0.95 12.76 -0.40
C VAL A 124 -1.41 11.89 0.77
N GLY A 125 -0.55 10.98 1.19
CA GLY A 125 -0.71 10.19 2.40
C GLY A 125 0.41 10.41 3.40
N LEU A 126 0.09 10.32 4.68
CA LEU A 126 1.05 10.31 5.78
C LEU A 126 0.81 9.12 6.68
N TYR A 127 1.89 8.46 7.08
CA TYR A 127 1.90 7.41 8.09
C TYR A 127 2.34 7.98 9.44
N PHE A 128 1.73 7.50 10.49
CA PHE A 128 2.05 7.87 11.86
C PHE A 128 2.04 6.63 12.77
N SER A 129 3.18 6.35 13.39
CA SER A 129 3.29 5.27 14.38
C SER A 129 2.60 5.65 15.70
N LEU A 130 1.78 4.72 16.21
CA LEU A 130 1.20 4.82 17.55
C LEU A 130 2.23 4.52 18.65
N LEU A 131 3.31 3.80 18.31
CA LEU A 131 4.45 3.58 19.19
C LEU A 131 5.36 4.80 19.21
N ASP A 132 6.02 5.02 20.34
CA ASP A 132 7.08 6.02 20.48
C ASP A 132 8.16 5.55 21.46
N TRP A 133 9.23 5.00 20.92
CA TRP A 133 10.33 4.49 21.76
C TRP A 133 11.21 5.60 22.35
N TYR A 134 11.00 6.84 21.96
CA TYR A 134 11.76 7.99 22.46
C TYR A 134 11.07 8.67 23.64
N HIS A 135 9.72 8.69 23.66
CA HIS A 135 8.97 9.43 24.66
C HIS A 135 9.16 8.84 26.07
N PRO A 136 9.48 9.66 27.10
CA PRO A 136 9.75 9.18 28.46
C PRO A 136 8.55 8.47 29.10
N ASP A 137 7.33 8.92 28.80
CA ASP A 137 6.09 8.36 29.36
C ASP A 137 5.48 7.23 28.50
N TYR A 138 6.21 6.73 27.48
CA TYR A 138 5.82 5.52 26.77
C TYR A 138 6.30 4.27 27.52
N PRO A 139 5.49 3.17 27.63
CA PRO A 139 5.85 2.00 28.44
C PRO A 139 7.12 1.31 27.94
N LYS A 140 8.20 1.38 28.71
CA LYS A 140 9.50 0.82 28.30
C LYS A 140 9.66 -0.65 28.66
N TYR A 141 9.22 -1.05 29.86
CA TYR A 141 9.43 -2.40 30.36
C TYR A 141 8.40 -3.39 29.85
N GLU A 142 7.14 -3.00 29.85
CA GLU A 142 5.99 -3.88 29.55
C GLU A 142 5.70 -4.01 28.07
N ASP A 143 6.03 -2.99 27.28
CA ASP A 143 5.81 -3.03 25.84
C ASP A 143 6.71 -4.07 25.16
N ARG A 144 6.10 -5.05 24.51
CA ARG A 144 6.81 -6.18 23.86
C ARG A 144 7.73 -5.77 22.71
N HIS A 145 7.60 -4.56 22.20
CA HIS A 145 8.34 -4.04 21.05
C HIS A 145 9.35 -2.95 21.43
N HIS A 146 9.20 -2.35 22.64
CA HIS A 146 10.13 -1.31 23.08
C HIS A 146 11.59 -1.86 23.17
N PRO A 147 12.60 -1.07 22.78
CA PRO A 147 14.01 -1.47 22.92
C PRO A 147 14.38 -1.94 24.33
N MET A 148 13.82 -1.30 25.35
CA MET A 148 14.11 -1.59 26.78
C MET A 148 13.18 -2.65 27.39
N ARG A 149 12.40 -3.38 26.60
CA ARG A 149 11.51 -4.44 27.08
C ARG A 149 12.21 -5.44 27.99
N GLY A 150 11.60 -5.71 29.14
CA GLY A 150 12.15 -6.65 30.13
C GLY A 150 13.42 -6.19 30.81
N ASN A 151 13.89 -4.96 30.58
CA ASN A 151 15.02 -4.40 31.31
C ASN A 151 14.56 -3.95 32.73
N LYS A 152 15.01 -4.66 33.77
CA LYS A 152 14.61 -4.45 35.16
C LYS A 152 14.86 -3.03 35.69
N GLN A 153 15.73 -2.26 35.04
CA GLN A 153 15.96 -0.86 35.38
C GLN A 153 14.69 -0.01 35.22
N TYR A 154 13.84 -0.35 34.27
CA TYR A 154 12.60 0.36 33.94
C TYR A 154 11.34 -0.27 34.54
N GLN A 155 11.47 -1.42 35.28
CA GLN A 155 10.32 -2.19 35.78
C GLN A 155 9.40 -1.39 36.73
N ASN A 156 9.96 -0.45 37.50
CA ASN A 156 9.22 0.37 38.47
C ASN A 156 9.20 1.85 38.07
N GLU A 157 9.47 2.17 36.81
CA GLU A 157 9.42 3.55 36.32
C GLU A 157 7.99 4.06 36.39
N GLN A 158 7.81 5.23 36.98
CA GLN A 158 6.51 5.88 37.02
C GLN A 158 6.35 6.68 35.72
N ILE A 159 5.41 6.28 34.88
CA ILE A 159 5.07 6.94 33.64
C ILE A 159 3.67 7.54 33.70
N ASP A 160 3.45 8.60 32.98
CA ASP A 160 2.16 9.22 32.74
C ASP A 160 1.75 9.00 31.28
N PHE A 161 1.10 7.86 31.02
CA PHE A 161 0.73 7.48 29.64
C PHE A 161 -0.25 8.46 28.99
N ASP A 162 -1.08 9.15 29.79
CA ASP A 162 -1.98 10.20 29.27
C ASP A 162 -1.19 11.37 28.67
N ARG A 163 -0.03 11.73 29.26
CA ARG A 163 0.85 12.75 28.68
C ARG A 163 1.44 12.33 27.33
N TYR A 164 1.75 11.05 27.18
CA TYR A 164 2.13 10.53 25.87
C TYR A 164 0.97 10.63 24.87
N LEU A 165 -0.24 10.25 25.26
CA LEU A 165 -1.43 10.36 24.39
C LEU A 165 -1.71 11.80 23.97
N GLU A 166 -1.56 12.78 24.87
CA GLU A 166 -1.68 14.20 24.56
C GLU A 166 -0.65 14.62 23.49
N LEU A 167 0.62 14.22 23.64
CA LEU A 167 1.64 14.48 22.61
C LEU A 167 1.23 13.87 21.26
N MET A 168 0.83 12.60 21.27
CA MET A 168 0.45 11.86 20.06
C MET A 168 -0.70 12.58 19.33
N HIS A 169 -1.76 12.95 20.05
CA HIS A 169 -2.91 13.65 19.47
C HIS A 169 -2.51 15.03 18.92
N HIS A 170 -1.68 15.79 19.63
CA HIS A 170 -1.18 17.08 19.15
C HIS A 170 -0.33 16.94 17.88
N GLN A 171 0.54 15.91 17.80
CA GLN A 171 1.32 15.67 16.61
C GLN A 171 0.44 15.28 15.41
N VAL A 172 -0.61 14.47 15.63
CA VAL A 172 -1.58 14.16 14.57
C VAL A 172 -2.36 15.42 14.16
N GLU A 173 -2.76 16.28 15.13
CA GLU A 173 -3.40 17.56 14.82
C GLU A 173 -2.51 18.45 13.94
N GLU A 174 -1.20 18.51 14.22
CA GLU A 174 -0.26 19.22 13.36
C GLU A 174 -0.26 18.68 11.93
N LEU A 175 -0.23 17.35 11.76
CA LEU A 175 -0.23 16.73 10.43
C LEU A 175 -1.51 17.04 9.64
N VAL A 176 -2.67 17.02 10.30
CA VAL A 176 -3.96 17.24 9.63
C VAL A 176 -4.31 18.72 9.44
N THR A 177 -3.55 19.65 10.03
CA THR A 177 -3.80 21.10 9.94
C THR A 177 -2.72 21.88 9.17
N LYS A 178 -1.44 21.48 9.28
CA LYS A 178 -0.32 22.28 8.74
C LYS A 178 -0.05 22.08 7.24
N TYR A 179 -0.41 20.91 6.70
CA TYR A 179 0.01 20.49 5.36
C TYR A 179 -1.10 20.55 4.30
N GLY A 180 -2.24 21.20 4.61
CA GLY A 180 -3.40 21.28 3.73
C GLY A 180 -4.14 19.95 3.60
N LYS A 181 -4.82 19.71 2.48
CA LYS A 181 -5.61 18.49 2.29
C LYS A 181 -4.72 17.25 2.28
N LEU A 182 -5.05 16.28 3.14
CA LEU A 182 -4.53 14.92 3.09
C LEU A 182 -5.56 13.99 2.46
N ASP A 183 -5.09 13.01 1.70
CA ASP A 183 -5.95 12.01 1.08
C ASP A 183 -5.95 10.70 1.87
N ILE A 184 -4.81 10.35 2.51
CA ILE A 184 -4.66 9.16 3.34
C ILE A 184 -3.96 9.51 4.65
N LEU A 185 -4.45 8.96 5.76
CA LEU A 185 -3.76 8.93 7.05
C LEU A 185 -3.64 7.47 7.48
N TRP A 186 -2.42 6.99 7.56
CA TRP A 186 -2.08 5.62 7.85
C TRP A 186 -1.50 5.51 9.26
N PHE A 187 -2.27 4.99 10.22
CA PHE A 187 -1.80 4.70 11.57
C PHE A 187 -1.10 3.35 11.61
N ASP A 188 -0.28 3.11 12.62
CA ASP A 188 0.34 1.81 12.77
C ASP A 188 0.59 1.43 14.21
N PHE A 189 0.36 0.18 14.45
CA PHE A 189 0.75 -0.64 15.56
C PHE A 189 -0.22 -0.67 16.75
N SER A 190 -1.36 -1.32 16.55
CA SER A 190 -2.21 -1.81 17.64
C SER A 190 -2.02 -3.31 17.84
N TYR A 191 -1.85 -3.77 19.07
CA TYR A 191 -1.61 -5.18 19.41
C TYR A 191 -1.91 -5.48 20.87
N GLY A 192 -2.30 -6.70 21.18
CA GLY A 192 -2.60 -7.14 22.55
C GLY A 192 -3.63 -6.25 23.22
N GLU A 193 -3.25 -5.63 24.34
CA GLU A 193 -4.10 -4.69 25.09
C GLU A 193 -4.04 -3.24 24.55
N MET A 194 -3.09 -2.97 23.64
CA MET A 194 -2.86 -1.62 23.07
C MET A 194 -3.62 -1.46 21.76
N PHE A 195 -4.90 -1.15 21.84
CA PHE A 195 -5.76 -0.92 20.67
C PHE A 195 -6.97 -0.04 21.01
N GLY A 196 -7.57 0.59 20.01
CA GLY A 196 -8.81 1.35 20.11
C GLY A 196 -8.73 2.43 21.21
N GLU A 197 -9.57 2.34 22.22
CA GLU A 197 -9.66 3.37 23.27
C GLU A 197 -8.42 3.46 24.19
N LYS A 198 -7.48 2.51 24.12
CA LYS A 198 -6.17 2.68 24.76
C LYS A 198 -5.37 3.82 24.12
N TRP A 199 -5.63 4.11 22.86
CA TRP A 199 -5.09 5.26 22.13
C TRP A 199 -5.99 6.51 22.22
N LYS A 200 -7.11 6.47 22.96
CA LYS A 200 -8.22 7.44 22.88
C LYS A 200 -8.64 7.64 21.42
N ALA A 201 -8.82 6.52 20.70
CA ALA A 201 -9.00 6.50 19.26
C ALA A 201 -10.28 7.22 18.80
N SER A 202 -11.36 7.17 19.58
CA SER A 202 -12.59 7.93 19.28
C SER A 202 -12.33 9.44 19.25
N GLU A 203 -11.61 9.98 20.27
CA GLU A 203 -11.24 11.39 20.33
C GLU A 203 -10.29 11.77 19.18
N LEU A 204 -9.30 10.89 18.88
CA LEU A 204 -8.35 11.09 17.79
C LEU A 204 -9.04 11.17 16.43
N ILE A 205 -9.99 10.26 16.16
CA ILE A 205 -10.72 10.26 14.90
C ILE A 205 -11.68 11.47 14.80
N GLU A 206 -12.30 11.88 15.90
CA GLU A 206 -13.12 13.10 15.91
C GLU A 206 -12.28 14.33 15.54
N LEU A 207 -11.09 14.46 16.12
CA LEU A 207 -10.13 15.51 15.80
C LEU A 207 -9.71 15.45 14.32
N VAL A 208 -9.34 14.28 13.81
CA VAL A 208 -8.96 14.10 12.41
C VAL A 208 -10.11 14.48 11.47
N ARG A 209 -11.30 13.95 11.69
CA ARG A 209 -12.48 14.21 10.84
C ARG A 209 -12.94 15.66 10.87
N LYS A 210 -12.73 16.37 11.96
CA LYS A 210 -13.00 17.81 12.06
C LYS A 210 -12.17 18.63 11.06
N HIS A 211 -10.92 18.25 10.85
CA HIS A 211 -9.97 18.97 9.98
C HIS A 211 -9.89 18.37 8.57
N GLN A 212 -10.06 17.06 8.45
CA GLN A 212 -9.93 16.28 7.21
C GLN A 212 -11.12 15.31 7.09
N PRO A 213 -12.32 15.78 6.75
CA PRO A 213 -13.54 14.94 6.75
C PRO A 213 -13.45 13.76 5.77
N ASP A 214 -12.75 13.95 4.63
CA ASP A 214 -12.68 12.98 3.54
C ASP A 214 -11.39 12.14 3.53
N VAL A 215 -10.49 12.33 4.52
CA VAL A 215 -9.25 11.55 4.57
C VAL A 215 -9.56 10.07 4.76
N VAL A 216 -8.95 9.22 3.95
CA VAL A 216 -9.07 7.77 4.05
C VAL A 216 -8.10 7.27 5.13
N ILE A 217 -8.59 6.46 6.06
CA ILE A 217 -7.83 5.97 7.23
C ILE A 217 -7.81 4.45 7.20
N ASP A 218 -6.67 3.85 7.51
CA ASP A 218 -6.52 2.40 7.66
C ASP A 218 -7.16 1.87 8.95
N ASN A 219 -7.20 0.53 9.11
CA ASN A 219 -7.81 -0.11 10.28
C ASN A 219 -6.87 -0.28 11.48
N ARG A 220 -5.64 0.27 11.45
CA ARG A 220 -4.61 -0.06 12.45
C ARG A 220 -4.68 0.71 13.76
N LEU A 221 -5.64 1.59 13.94
CA LEU A 221 -6.03 2.06 15.28
C LEU A 221 -6.67 0.94 16.13
N GLU A 222 -7.24 -0.06 15.47
CA GLU A 222 -7.95 -1.15 16.12
C GLU A 222 -7.16 -2.47 16.06
N THR A 223 -6.51 -2.79 14.92
CA THR A 223 -5.78 -4.04 14.77
C THR A 223 -4.62 -3.92 13.77
N SER A 224 -3.50 -4.55 14.09
CA SER A 224 -2.32 -4.63 13.21
C SER A 224 -1.99 -6.08 12.89
N GLY A 225 -2.79 -6.70 12.00
CA GLY A 225 -2.54 -8.06 11.49
C GLY A 225 -3.19 -9.20 12.28
N GLU A 226 -3.87 -8.92 13.39
CA GLU A 226 -4.61 -9.91 14.19
C GLU A 226 -6.11 -9.87 13.87
N GLY A 227 -6.46 -10.04 12.58
CA GLY A 227 -7.84 -9.91 12.10
C GLY A 227 -8.10 -8.58 11.37
N PHE A 228 -9.37 -8.27 11.13
CA PHE A 228 -9.76 -7.12 10.32
C PHE A 228 -10.36 -5.97 11.13
N GLY A 229 -10.62 -6.17 12.43
CA GLY A 229 -11.25 -5.19 13.30
C GLY A 229 -12.76 -5.06 13.07
N SER A 230 -13.37 -4.07 13.71
CA SER A 230 -14.82 -3.87 13.67
C SER A 230 -15.37 -3.46 12.30
N ILE A 231 -14.53 -3.00 11.37
CA ILE A 231 -14.93 -2.76 9.97
C ILE A 231 -15.52 -4.03 9.32
N ALA A 232 -15.09 -5.22 9.76
CA ALA A 232 -15.56 -6.49 9.25
C ALA A 232 -16.79 -7.03 10.01
N THR A 233 -17.27 -6.36 11.03
CA THR A 233 -18.40 -6.78 11.86
C THR A 233 -19.67 -5.97 11.57
N GLU A 234 -20.76 -6.29 12.28
CA GLU A 234 -22.01 -5.51 12.20
C GLU A 234 -21.93 -4.18 12.98
N GLU A 235 -21.05 -4.11 13.99
CA GLU A 235 -20.88 -2.93 14.84
C GLU A 235 -19.56 -2.22 14.47
N ILE A 236 -19.64 -1.28 13.53
CA ILE A 236 -18.49 -0.51 13.06
C ILE A 236 -18.20 0.63 14.06
N HIS A 237 -17.02 0.63 14.67
CA HIS A 237 -16.58 1.71 15.56
C HIS A 237 -16.18 2.96 14.77
N SER A 238 -16.16 4.11 15.43
CA SER A 238 -15.71 5.38 14.82
C SER A 238 -14.27 5.30 14.32
N TYR A 239 -13.44 4.46 14.94
CA TYR A 239 -12.02 4.25 14.66
C TYR A 239 -11.71 2.93 13.92
N SER A 240 -12.71 2.26 13.35
CA SER A 240 -12.51 1.01 12.58
C SER A 240 -11.63 1.19 11.35
N GLY A 241 -11.43 2.44 10.91
CA GLY A 241 -10.81 2.77 9.64
C GLY A 241 -11.78 2.69 8.46
N ASP A 242 -11.25 2.94 7.28
CA ASP A 242 -11.98 2.95 6.00
C ASP A 242 -11.54 1.79 5.09
N PHE A 243 -10.41 1.15 5.38
CA PHE A 243 -9.91 0.00 4.64
C PHE A 243 -9.07 -0.92 5.52
N VAL A 244 -9.06 -2.20 5.16
CA VAL A 244 -8.23 -3.22 5.80
C VAL A 244 -6.85 -3.26 5.16
N SER A 245 -5.79 -3.40 5.96
CA SER A 245 -4.40 -3.33 5.52
C SER A 245 -3.62 -4.64 5.75
N PRO A 246 -3.88 -5.73 4.98
CA PRO A 246 -3.05 -6.93 5.04
C PRO A 246 -1.61 -6.62 4.64
N GLU A 247 -0.67 -7.33 5.29
CA GLU A 247 0.75 -7.07 5.10
C GLU A 247 1.46 -8.28 4.50
N GLN A 248 2.26 -8.07 3.45
CA GLN A 248 3.11 -9.05 2.74
C GLN A 248 2.38 -10.24 2.10
N ILE A 249 1.16 -10.54 2.51
CA ILE A 249 0.38 -11.70 2.02
C ILE A 249 -0.91 -11.21 1.38
N VAL A 250 -1.10 -11.53 0.10
CA VAL A 250 -2.37 -11.26 -0.59
C VAL A 250 -3.45 -12.17 0.01
N PRO A 251 -4.61 -11.64 0.43
CA PRO A 251 -5.73 -12.44 0.86
C PRO A 251 -6.12 -13.49 -0.20
N HIS A 252 -6.54 -14.69 0.23
CA HIS A 252 -6.93 -15.75 -0.69
C HIS A 252 -8.09 -15.31 -1.60
N GLU A 253 -9.02 -14.56 -1.02
CA GLU A 253 -10.17 -13.93 -1.69
C GLU A 253 -10.21 -12.44 -1.34
N GLY A 254 -11.17 -11.70 -1.90
CA GLY A 254 -11.46 -10.34 -1.43
C GLY A 254 -11.91 -10.36 0.04
N ILE A 255 -11.53 -9.34 0.80
CA ILE A 255 -11.91 -9.23 2.21
C ILE A 255 -13.38 -8.84 2.31
N ARG A 256 -14.13 -9.56 3.14
CA ARG A 256 -15.58 -9.35 3.32
C ARG A 256 -15.92 -9.20 4.80
N ASN A 257 -17.02 -8.48 5.06
CA ASN A 257 -17.62 -8.40 6.39
C ASN A 257 -18.49 -9.63 6.69
N ASP A 258 -19.04 -9.69 7.89
CA ASP A 258 -19.91 -10.78 8.36
C ASP A 258 -21.19 -10.95 7.52
N LYS A 259 -21.59 -9.92 6.74
CA LYS A 259 -22.71 -9.95 5.79
C LYS A 259 -22.31 -10.43 4.40
N GLY A 260 -21.03 -10.69 4.17
CA GLY A 260 -20.48 -11.09 2.87
C GLY A 260 -20.24 -9.93 1.90
N GLU A 261 -20.34 -8.67 2.34
CA GLU A 261 -20.09 -7.48 1.54
C GLU A 261 -18.58 -7.23 1.43
N LEU A 262 -18.12 -6.87 0.23
CA LEU A 262 -16.71 -6.61 -0.04
C LEU A 262 -16.25 -5.31 0.65
N LEU A 263 -15.19 -5.41 1.44
CA LEU A 263 -14.56 -4.28 2.10
C LEU A 263 -13.46 -3.66 1.24
N PRO A 264 -13.20 -2.36 1.34
CA PRO A 264 -11.97 -1.77 0.82
C PRO A 264 -10.76 -2.37 1.54
N TRP A 265 -9.70 -2.72 0.79
CA TRP A 265 -8.47 -3.22 1.37
C TRP A 265 -7.25 -2.88 0.52
N GLU A 266 -6.08 -2.84 1.16
CA GLU A 266 -4.82 -2.51 0.54
C GLU A 266 -3.71 -3.42 1.07
N LEU A 267 -3.08 -4.19 0.19
CA LEU A 267 -1.86 -4.92 0.52
C LEU A 267 -0.70 -3.95 0.64
N CYS A 268 -0.05 -3.89 1.81
CA CYS A 268 1.25 -3.24 1.93
C CYS A 268 2.38 -4.28 1.73
N LEU A 269 3.29 -3.98 0.80
CA LEU A 269 4.30 -4.92 0.29
C LEU A 269 5.65 -4.25 0.12
N THR A 270 6.72 -4.92 0.56
CA THR A 270 8.11 -4.47 0.34
C THR A 270 8.67 -4.97 -0.98
N MET A 271 9.60 -4.23 -1.58
CA MET A 271 10.36 -4.70 -2.76
C MET A 271 11.35 -5.81 -2.41
N ASN A 272 11.98 -5.73 -1.23
CA ASN A 272 12.89 -6.73 -0.65
C ASN A 272 12.31 -7.29 0.67
N ASN A 273 13.12 -7.63 1.67
CA ASN A 273 12.65 -8.14 2.96
C ASN A 273 12.53 -7.06 4.05
N HIS A 274 12.80 -5.79 3.73
CA HIS A 274 12.81 -4.68 4.71
C HIS A 274 11.93 -3.52 4.22
N TRP A 275 11.31 -2.82 5.16
CA TRP A 275 10.60 -1.57 4.87
C TRP A 275 11.60 -0.45 4.65
N ALA A 276 12.54 -0.25 5.58
CA ALA A 276 13.58 0.75 5.44
C ALA A 276 14.81 0.24 4.69
N TYR A 277 15.69 1.17 4.33
CA TYR A 277 16.94 0.88 3.64
C TYR A 277 17.80 -0.14 4.37
N ASN A 278 18.20 -1.19 3.64
CA ASN A 278 19.18 -2.16 4.08
C ASN A 278 20.08 -2.56 2.88
N PRO A 279 21.31 -2.04 2.80
CA PRO A 279 22.21 -2.32 1.68
C PRO A 279 22.69 -3.78 1.60
N SER A 280 22.54 -4.55 2.69
CA SER A 280 22.89 -5.97 2.73
C SER A 280 21.78 -6.87 2.19
N ASP A 281 20.54 -6.37 2.10
CA ASP A 281 19.42 -7.12 1.53
C ASP A 281 19.38 -6.94 0.01
N LYS A 282 19.80 -7.99 -0.69
CA LYS A 282 19.81 -8.05 -2.16
C LYS A 282 18.67 -8.92 -2.73
N GLN A 283 17.72 -9.34 -1.88
CA GLN A 283 16.64 -10.22 -2.28
C GLN A 283 15.41 -9.41 -2.76
N PHE A 284 15.61 -8.65 -3.83
CA PHE A 284 14.52 -7.91 -4.46
C PHE A 284 13.58 -8.83 -5.25
N LYS A 285 12.29 -8.61 -5.09
CA LYS A 285 11.26 -9.19 -5.95
C LYS A 285 11.39 -8.57 -7.34
N SER A 286 11.31 -9.37 -8.39
CA SER A 286 11.33 -8.83 -9.76
C SER A 286 10.07 -8.01 -10.06
N SER A 287 10.17 -7.09 -11.01
CA SER A 287 9.03 -6.33 -11.55
C SER A 287 7.90 -7.26 -12.00
N LYS A 288 8.23 -8.39 -12.63
CA LYS A 288 7.29 -9.45 -13.03
C LYS A 288 6.46 -9.95 -11.84
N VAL A 289 7.11 -10.26 -10.72
CA VAL A 289 6.42 -10.73 -9.51
C VAL A 289 5.52 -9.63 -8.95
N LEU A 290 6.00 -8.38 -8.90
CA LEU A 290 5.26 -7.25 -8.34
C LEU A 290 4.05 -6.85 -9.19
N ILE A 291 4.19 -6.84 -10.53
CA ILE A 291 3.09 -6.58 -11.45
C ILE A 291 2.01 -7.66 -11.29
N ARG A 292 2.40 -8.94 -11.26
CA ARG A 292 1.46 -10.05 -11.06
C ARG A 292 0.76 -9.98 -9.70
N LYS A 293 1.44 -9.48 -8.65
CA LYS A 293 0.81 -9.24 -7.35
C LYS A 293 -0.17 -8.07 -7.37
N LEU A 294 0.13 -6.99 -8.10
CA LEU A 294 -0.81 -5.90 -8.32
C LEU A 294 -2.08 -6.41 -9.02
N VAL A 295 -1.93 -7.16 -10.10
CA VAL A 295 -3.06 -7.79 -10.81
C VAL A 295 -3.87 -8.70 -9.87
N GLU A 296 -3.19 -9.52 -9.08
CA GLU A 296 -3.85 -10.39 -8.09
C GLU A 296 -4.65 -9.58 -7.07
N CYS A 297 -4.12 -8.48 -6.54
CA CYS A 297 -4.85 -7.61 -5.62
C CYS A 297 -6.11 -7.01 -6.29
N VAL A 298 -5.96 -6.45 -7.48
CA VAL A 298 -7.06 -5.82 -8.21
C VAL A 298 -8.15 -6.85 -8.56
N SER A 299 -7.78 -8.05 -9.02
CA SER A 299 -8.71 -9.14 -9.34
C SER A 299 -9.56 -9.57 -8.14
N LYS A 300 -9.09 -9.30 -6.93
CA LYS A 300 -9.75 -9.57 -5.65
C LYS A 300 -10.39 -8.32 -5.02
N GLY A 301 -10.43 -7.21 -5.76
CA GLY A 301 -11.05 -5.95 -5.36
C GLY A 301 -10.20 -5.05 -4.45
N GLY A 302 -8.89 -5.35 -4.29
CA GLY A 302 -7.99 -4.61 -3.43
C GLY A 302 -7.03 -3.69 -4.16
N ASN A 303 -6.32 -2.90 -3.36
CA ASN A 303 -5.20 -2.05 -3.77
C ASN A 303 -3.87 -2.71 -3.42
N MET A 304 -2.79 -2.19 -3.97
CA MET A 304 -1.43 -2.48 -3.53
C MET A 304 -0.66 -1.19 -3.29
N ILE A 305 -0.02 -1.09 -2.13
CA ILE A 305 0.95 -0.04 -1.83
C ILE A 305 2.35 -0.66 -1.74
N LEU A 306 3.24 -0.26 -2.64
CA LEU A 306 4.58 -0.83 -2.79
C LEU A 306 5.63 0.07 -2.13
N ASN A 307 6.40 -0.50 -1.21
CA ASN A 307 7.35 0.24 -0.39
C ASN A 307 8.70 0.48 -1.04
N VAL A 308 9.24 1.68 -0.82
CA VAL A 308 10.63 2.06 -1.09
C VAL A 308 11.27 2.58 0.20
N GLY A 309 12.47 2.11 0.51
CA GLY A 309 13.29 2.62 1.62
C GLY A 309 14.45 3.47 1.09
N PRO A 310 14.39 4.82 1.14
CA PRO A 310 15.49 5.68 0.75
C PRO A 310 16.75 5.44 1.60
N ASN A 311 17.93 5.59 1.00
CA ASN A 311 19.19 5.51 1.73
C ASN A 311 19.39 6.73 2.66
N ALA A 312 20.44 6.71 3.48
CA ALA A 312 20.73 7.78 4.46
C ALA A 312 20.89 9.17 3.84
N LYS A 313 21.20 9.26 2.55
CA LYS A 313 21.29 10.54 1.83
C LYS A 313 19.96 11.03 1.28
N GLY A 314 18.89 10.22 1.38
CA GLY A 314 17.56 10.55 0.89
C GLY A 314 17.28 10.14 -0.55
N SER A 315 18.18 9.39 -1.20
CA SER A 315 17.99 8.88 -2.56
C SER A 315 17.37 7.48 -2.53
N PHE A 316 16.53 7.15 -3.51
CA PHE A 316 16.05 5.79 -3.71
C PHE A 316 17.22 4.87 -4.15
N PRO A 317 17.31 3.64 -3.65
CA PRO A 317 18.27 2.65 -4.15
C PRO A 317 18.08 2.40 -5.65
N GLN A 318 19.19 2.15 -6.36
CA GLN A 318 19.15 1.93 -7.81
C GLN A 318 18.28 0.73 -8.19
N GLU A 319 18.32 -0.33 -7.40
CA GLU A 319 17.48 -1.52 -7.58
C GLU A 319 15.98 -1.15 -7.55
N SER A 320 15.58 -0.27 -6.63
CA SER A 320 14.19 0.20 -6.53
C SER A 320 13.81 1.08 -7.73
N ILE A 321 14.71 1.96 -8.19
CA ILE A 321 14.49 2.81 -9.37
C ILE A 321 14.29 1.94 -10.63
N ASP A 322 15.11 0.92 -10.80
CA ASP A 322 15.02 0.04 -11.98
C ASP A 322 13.71 -0.76 -11.98
N ILE A 323 13.31 -1.31 -10.83
CA ILE A 323 12.02 -2.00 -10.66
C ILE A 323 10.84 -1.06 -10.94
N LEU A 324 10.86 0.17 -10.37
CA LEU A 324 9.80 1.16 -10.60
C LEU A 324 9.68 1.53 -12.08
N ARG A 325 10.80 1.68 -12.78
CA ARG A 325 10.82 1.97 -14.22
C ARG A 325 10.21 0.83 -15.04
N GLU A 326 10.55 -0.42 -14.73
CA GLU A 326 9.99 -1.59 -15.41
C GLU A 326 8.48 -1.71 -15.17
N ILE A 327 8.02 -1.51 -13.92
CA ILE A 327 6.59 -1.46 -13.59
C ILE A 327 5.91 -0.33 -14.39
N GLY A 328 6.52 0.86 -14.43
CA GLY A 328 5.99 2.01 -15.16
C GLY A 328 5.86 1.76 -16.66
N CYS A 329 6.81 1.06 -17.27
CA CYS A 329 6.73 0.67 -18.69
C CYS A 329 5.51 -0.23 -18.93
N TRP A 330 5.29 -1.24 -18.09
CA TRP A 330 4.13 -2.13 -18.19
C TRP A 330 2.82 -1.37 -17.93
N MET A 331 2.75 -0.53 -16.88
CA MET A 331 1.58 0.27 -16.52
C MET A 331 1.19 1.27 -17.63
N LYS A 332 2.16 1.84 -18.35
CA LYS A 332 1.90 2.75 -19.46
C LYS A 332 1.11 2.08 -20.58
N SER A 333 1.36 0.82 -20.84
CA SER A 333 0.72 0.05 -21.90
C SER A 333 -0.56 -0.66 -21.44
N ASN A 334 -0.62 -1.09 -20.17
CA ASN A 334 -1.67 -1.97 -19.67
C ASN A 334 -2.48 -1.37 -18.50
N GLY A 335 -2.20 -0.14 -18.08
CA GLY A 335 -2.78 0.46 -16.87
C GLY A 335 -4.31 0.55 -16.89
N GLU A 336 -4.96 0.58 -18.06
CA GLU A 336 -6.42 0.56 -18.15
C GLU A 336 -7.05 -0.72 -17.56
N SER A 337 -6.29 -1.81 -17.48
CA SER A 337 -6.73 -3.08 -16.88
C SER A 337 -6.60 -3.11 -15.34
N ILE A 338 -5.95 -2.09 -14.78
CA ILE A 338 -5.67 -1.95 -13.35
C ILE A 338 -6.55 -0.88 -12.72
N TYR A 339 -6.48 0.37 -13.26
CA TYR A 339 -7.24 1.49 -12.70
C TYR A 339 -8.74 1.25 -12.86
N GLU A 340 -9.50 1.61 -11.81
CA GLU A 340 -10.95 1.37 -11.76
C GLU A 340 -11.32 -0.12 -11.89
N GLY A 341 -10.31 -1.01 -11.87
CA GLY A 341 -10.52 -2.45 -11.97
C GLY A 341 -11.35 -2.98 -10.79
N GLU A 342 -12.33 -3.80 -11.07
CA GLU A 342 -13.22 -4.41 -10.09
C GLU A 342 -12.99 -5.93 -10.00
N LEU A 343 -13.40 -6.51 -8.87
CA LEU A 343 -13.48 -7.94 -8.69
C LEU A 343 -14.50 -8.53 -9.67
N VAL A 344 -14.13 -9.66 -10.28
CA VAL A 344 -15.01 -10.41 -11.18
C VAL A 344 -15.43 -11.71 -10.51
N ASN A 345 -16.73 -11.99 -10.53
CA ASN A 345 -17.26 -13.25 -9.99
C ASN A 345 -17.25 -14.36 -11.06
N LEU A 346 -16.06 -14.63 -11.58
CA LEU A 346 -15.81 -15.74 -12.53
C LEU A 346 -14.84 -16.75 -11.90
N PRO A 347 -14.89 -18.02 -12.32
CA PRO A 347 -13.89 -18.99 -11.93
C PRO A 347 -12.49 -18.52 -12.27
N LYS A 348 -11.56 -18.63 -11.32
CA LYS A 348 -10.16 -18.26 -11.55
C LYS A 348 -9.59 -19.18 -12.65
N PRO A 349 -9.07 -18.61 -13.77
CA PRO A 349 -8.44 -19.40 -14.82
C PRO A 349 -7.05 -19.90 -14.38
N GLU A 350 -6.59 -21.00 -14.97
CA GLU A 350 -5.27 -21.59 -14.70
C GLU A 350 -4.12 -20.68 -15.16
N TRP A 351 -4.33 -19.91 -16.22
CA TRP A 351 -3.31 -19.08 -16.83
C TRP A 351 -3.12 -17.69 -16.16
N GLY A 352 -3.99 -17.27 -15.20
CA GLY A 352 -3.86 -15.97 -14.55
C GLY A 352 -5.09 -15.49 -13.82
N TYR A 353 -5.56 -14.26 -14.16
CA TYR A 353 -6.67 -13.59 -13.48
C TYR A 353 -7.54 -12.81 -14.45
N TYR A 354 -8.76 -12.47 -13.99
CA TYR A 354 -9.61 -11.49 -14.62
C TYR A 354 -9.73 -10.24 -13.76
N THR A 355 -9.78 -9.06 -14.41
CA THR A 355 -10.28 -7.81 -13.85
C THR A 355 -11.38 -7.26 -14.75
N LYS A 356 -12.24 -6.38 -14.26
CA LYS A 356 -13.27 -5.75 -15.11
C LYS A 356 -13.40 -4.26 -14.83
N ASN A 357 -13.90 -3.51 -15.80
CA ASN A 357 -14.39 -2.16 -15.67
C ASN A 357 -15.67 -2.03 -16.51
N GLY A 358 -16.84 -2.01 -15.86
CA GLY A 358 -18.13 -2.04 -16.52
C GLY A 358 -18.27 -3.24 -17.45
N LYS A 359 -18.48 -2.99 -18.76
CA LYS A 359 -18.62 -4.02 -19.81
C LYS A 359 -17.29 -4.58 -20.35
N ILE A 360 -16.17 -4.14 -19.83
CA ILE A 360 -14.86 -4.57 -20.28
C ILE A 360 -14.25 -5.52 -19.28
N LEU A 361 -13.93 -6.74 -19.70
CA LEU A 361 -13.10 -7.67 -18.97
C LEU A 361 -11.67 -7.62 -19.50
N TYR A 362 -10.73 -7.83 -18.60
CA TYR A 362 -9.33 -7.99 -18.93
C TYR A 362 -8.85 -9.35 -18.47
N ALA A 363 -8.38 -10.17 -19.40
CA ALA A 363 -7.75 -11.46 -19.12
C ALA A 363 -6.24 -11.27 -19.01
N HIS A 364 -5.71 -11.37 -17.80
CA HIS A 364 -4.30 -11.27 -17.49
C HIS A 364 -3.64 -12.62 -17.62
N VAL A 365 -2.93 -12.85 -18.72
CA VAL A 365 -2.35 -14.16 -19.06
C VAL A 365 -0.90 -14.20 -18.62
N PHE A 366 -0.64 -14.92 -17.53
CA PHE A 366 0.69 -15.06 -16.92
C PHE A 366 1.49 -16.23 -17.45
N GLU A 367 0.78 -17.29 -17.83
CA GLU A 367 1.39 -18.55 -18.25
C GLU A 367 1.09 -18.83 -19.71
N GLN A 368 2.12 -19.15 -20.49
CA GLN A 368 1.97 -19.47 -21.89
C GLN A 368 1.13 -20.75 -22.07
N PRO A 369 -0.03 -20.65 -22.76
CA PRO A 369 -0.87 -21.80 -22.98
C PRO A 369 -0.30 -22.75 -24.05
N ILE A 370 -0.73 -24.01 -24.02
CA ILE A 370 -0.63 -24.92 -25.15
C ILE A 370 -1.96 -24.82 -25.90
N GLY A 371 -1.94 -24.27 -27.11
CA GLY A 371 -3.14 -24.01 -27.89
C GLY A 371 -3.88 -22.72 -27.47
N PRO A 372 -5.15 -22.56 -27.90
CA PRO A 372 -5.96 -21.38 -27.60
C PRO A 372 -6.23 -21.23 -26.10
N ILE A 373 -6.37 -19.96 -25.65
CA ILE A 373 -6.61 -19.60 -24.25
C ILE A 373 -8.09 -19.84 -23.91
N ALA A 374 -8.36 -20.68 -22.94
CA ALA A 374 -9.71 -20.93 -22.45
C ALA A 374 -10.22 -19.73 -21.62
N LEU A 375 -11.22 -19.01 -22.11
CA LEU A 375 -11.91 -17.92 -21.40
C LEU A 375 -13.04 -18.54 -20.57
N THR A 376 -12.67 -19.02 -19.37
CA THR A 376 -13.57 -19.78 -18.48
C THR A 376 -14.67 -18.86 -17.92
N GLY A 377 -15.91 -19.31 -17.98
CA GLY A 377 -17.06 -18.58 -17.42
C GLY A 377 -17.65 -17.49 -18.33
N ILE A 378 -17.11 -17.33 -19.56
CA ILE A 378 -17.59 -16.34 -20.52
C ILE A 378 -18.25 -17.04 -21.69
N ASP A 379 -19.48 -16.65 -22.00
CA ASP A 379 -20.17 -17.14 -23.20
C ASP A 379 -19.68 -16.34 -24.43
N LYS A 380 -19.29 -17.06 -25.48
CA LYS A 380 -18.85 -16.45 -26.74
C LYS A 380 -19.89 -15.49 -27.35
N GLU A 381 -21.18 -15.73 -27.13
CA GLU A 381 -22.27 -14.87 -27.64
C GLU A 381 -22.33 -13.53 -26.94
N GLN A 382 -21.73 -13.42 -25.72
CA GLN A 382 -21.62 -12.16 -24.99
C GLN A 382 -20.46 -11.28 -25.47
N ILE A 383 -19.48 -11.86 -26.19
CA ILE A 383 -18.29 -11.16 -26.65
C ILE A 383 -18.63 -10.35 -27.90
N GLU A 384 -18.29 -9.07 -27.87
CA GLU A 384 -18.34 -8.17 -29.02
C GLU A 384 -16.99 -8.15 -29.75
N ARG A 385 -15.89 -8.01 -28.98
CA ARG A 385 -14.53 -7.91 -29.53
C ARG A 385 -13.48 -8.42 -28.56
N LEU A 386 -12.39 -8.96 -29.13
CA LEU A 386 -11.17 -9.32 -28.41
C LEU A 386 -9.97 -8.58 -29.02
N SER A 387 -9.09 -8.02 -28.20
CA SER A 387 -7.82 -7.43 -28.62
C SER A 387 -6.79 -7.45 -27.52
N PHE A 388 -5.50 -7.35 -27.82
CA PHE A 388 -4.50 -7.08 -26.80
C PHE A 388 -4.58 -5.61 -26.35
N VAL A 389 -4.36 -5.37 -25.05
CA VAL A 389 -4.39 -4.01 -24.47
C VAL A 389 -3.19 -3.19 -24.96
N HIS A 390 -2.00 -3.78 -24.97
CA HIS A 390 -0.73 -3.06 -25.19
C HIS A 390 -0.59 -2.43 -26.60
N ASP A 391 -1.21 -2.99 -27.62
CA ASP A 391 -1.08 -2.51 -29.02
C ASP A 391 -2.39 -2.54 -29.82
N GLY A 392 -3.48 -3.04 -29.23
CA GLY A 392 -4.79 -3.16 -29.90
C GLY A 392 -4.87 -4.25 -30.96
N SER A 393 -3.84 -5.09 -31.11
CA SER A 393 -3.84 -6.17 -32.10
C SER A 393 -4.96 -7.17 -31.85
N GLU A 394 -5.49 -7.74 -32.95
CA GLU A 394 -6.66 -8.60 -32.90
C GLU A 394 -6.40 -9.93 -32.21
N VAL A 395 -7.29 -10.29 -31.32
CA VAL A 395 -7.46 -11.64 -30.77
C VAL A 395 -8.80 -12.18 -31.28
N ARG A 396 -8.84 -13.43 -31.68
CA ARG A 396 -10.02 -14.04 -32.28
C ARG A 396 -10.63 -15.11 -31.40
N ILE A 397 -11.92 -15.36 -31.55
CA ILE A 397 -12.54 -16.58 -31.02
C ILE A 397 -12.07 -17.75 -31.87
N SER A 398 -11.50 -18.78 -31.24
CA SER A 398 -10.97 -19.94 -31.93
C SER A 398 -12.10 -20.78 -32.55
N ASN A 399 -11.92 -21.12 -33.81
CA ASN A 399 -12.73 -22.07 -34.56
C ASN A 399 -11.93 -23.35 -34.91
N SER A 400 -10.84 -23.60 -34.18
CA SER A 400 -10.01 -24.79 -34.42
C SER A 400 -10.82 -26.07 -34.13
N TRP A 401 -10.59 -27.10 -34.94
CA TRP A 401 -11.20 -28.41 -34.71
C TRP A 401 -10.89 -28.97 -33.31
N THR A 402 -9.77 -28.58 -32.71
CA THR A 402 -9.38 -28.98 -31.36
C THR A 402 -10.26 -28.38 -30.26
N THR A 403 -10.93 -27.26 -30.53
CA THR A 403 -11.83 -26.57 -29.60
C THR A 403 -13.31 -26.97 -29.80
N LEU A 404 -13.67 -27.54 -30.95
CA LEU A 404 -15.07 -27.89 -31.29
C LEU A 404 -15.68 -28.92 -30.32
N ALA A 405 -14.88 -29.76 -29.69
CA ALA A 405 -15.36 -30.73 -28.70
C ALA A 405 -15.75 -30.05 -27.36
N PHE A 406 -15.32 -28.80 -27.10
CA PHE A 406 -15.53 -28.07 -25.85
C PHE A 406 -16.52 -26.93 -26.05
N GLN A 407 -17.74 -27.26 -26.47
CA GLN A 407 -18.77 -26.29 -26.90
C GLN A 407 -19.17 -25.27 -25.82
N ASN A 408 -18.93 -25.57 -24.54
CA ASN A 408 -19.28 -24.73 -23.40
C ASN A 408 -18.14 -23.78 -22.98
N ILE A 409 -17.01 -23.78 -23.70
CA ILE A 409 -15.84 -22.97 -23.37
C ILE A 409 -15.53 -22.08 -24.57
N CYS A 410 -15.45 -20.78 -24.33
CA CYS A 410 -14.91 -19.83 -25.32
C CYS A 410 -13.38 -19.90 -25.28
N PHE A 411 -12.75 -19.98 -26.45
CA PHE A 411 -11.29 -19.98 -26.59
C PHE A 411 -10.82 -18.75 -27.38
N ALA A 412 -9.91 -18.00 -26.81
CA ALA A 412 -9.22 -16.91 -27.49
C ALA A 412 -7.98 -17.42 -28.23
N GLN A 413 -7.75 -16.93 -29.44
CA GLN A 413 -6.64 -17.28 -30.31
C GLN A 413 -6.03 -16.07 -30.96
N TYR A 414 -4.71 -16.02 -31.02
CA TYR A 414 -3.93 -15.01 -31.73
C TYR A 414 -2.80 -15.67 -32.52
N GLY A 415 -2.09 -14.90 -33.36
CA GLY A 415 -1.01 -15.42 -34.18
C GLY A 415 -1.50 -16.22 -35.43
N GLU A 416 -0.67 -17.16 -35.90
CA GLU A 416 -0.96 -17.92 -37.13
C GLU A 416 -2.08 -18.93 -36.91
N ILE A 417 -2.93 -19.07 -37.95
CA ILE A 417 -4.01 -20.09 -37.94
C ILE A 417 -3.39 -21.49 -38.02
N GLY A 418 -3.79 -22.35 -37.09
CA GLY A 418 -3.32 -23.74 -37.03
C GLY A 418 -2.05 -23.94 -36.23
N ALA A 419 -1.46 -22.90 -35.65
CA ALA A 419 -0.40 -23.06 -34.68
C ALA A 419 -0.92 -23.67 -33.36
N TYR A 420 -0.06 -24.41 -32.68
CA TYR A 420 -0.35 -24.99 -31.35
C TYR A 420 0.47 -24.36 -30.23
N THR A 421 1.38 -23.46 -30.57
CA THR A 421 2.19 -22.71 -29.63
C THR A 421 2.05 -21.22 -29.94
N TYR A 422 1.63 -20.47 -28.96
CA TYR A 422 1.41 -19.04 -29.07
C TYR A 422 2.32 -18.36 -28.04
N PRO A 423 3.45 -17.75 -28.46
CA PRO A 423 4.27 -16.98 -27.54
C PRO A 423 3.46 -15.81 -27.00
N LEU A 424 3.54 -15.59 -25.69
CA LEU A 424 2.92 -14.42 -25.07
C LEU A 424 3.62 -13.15 -25.59
N PRO A 425 2.87 -12.12 -26.05
CA PRO A 425 3.46 -10.84 -26.44
C PRO A 425 4.28 -10.18 -25.33
N ASP A 426 3.86 -10.36 -24.08
CA ASP A 426 4.58 -9.93 -22.88
C ASP A 426 4.66 -11.11 -21.89
N GLU A 427 5.87 -11.53 -21.54
CA GLU A 427 6.12 -12.62 -20.57
C GLU A 427 5.82 -12.21 -19.11
N VAL A 428 5.70 -10.91 -18.85
CA VAL A 428 5.30 -10.39 -17.53
C VAL A 428 3.83 -10.66 -17.31
N ASP A 429 3.00 -10.14 -18.22
CA ASP A 429 1.55 -10.29 -18.23
C ASP A 429 1.00 -9.82 -19.58
N SER A 430 0.46 -10.73 -20.35
CA SER A 430 -0.19 -10.42 -21.63
C SER A 430 -1.69 -10.19 -21.41
N VAL A 431 -2.14 -8.94 -21.56
CA VAL A 431 -3.51 -8.55 -21.24
C VAL A 431 -4.39 -8.58 -22.47
N ILE A 432 -5.43 -9.43 -22.47
CA ILE A 432 -6.47 -9.47 -23.48
C ILE A 432 -7.67 -8.67 -22.99
N LYS A 433 -8.06 -7.66 -23.75
CA LYS A 433 -9.29 -6.88 -23.58
C LYS A 433 -10.45 -7.64 -24.20
N ILE A 434 -11.50 -7.84 -23.42
CA ILE A 434 -12.72 -8.54 -23.80
C ILE A 434 -13.86 -7.53 -23.69
N GLU A 435 -14.31 -7.01 -24.81
CA GLU A 435 -15.46 -6.10 -24.88
C GLU A 435 -16.75 -6.94 -24.90
N LEU A 436 -17.62 -6.74 -23.91
CA LEU A 436 -18.88 -7.46 -23.77
C LEU A 436 -20.06 -6.62 -24.27
N LYS A 437 -21.08 -7.28 -24.81
CA LYS A 437 -22.35 -6.65 -25.21
C LYS A 437 -23.11 -6.08 -24.01
N GLU A 438 -23.04 -6.78 -22.88
CA GLU A 438 -23.68 -6.41 -21.60
C GLU A 438 -22.71 -6.63 -20.46
N GLU A 439 -22.93 -5.97 -19.32
CA GLU A 439 -22.16 -6.16 -18.10
C GLU A 439 -22.50 -7.50 -17.43
N ILE A 440 -21.47 -8.19 -16.85
CA ILE A 440 -21.60 -9.48 -16.16
C ILE A 440 -21.23 -9.38 -14.69
#